data_95261c9da4973a336608be96ca6166af
#
_entry.id   95261c9da4973a336608be96ca6166af
#
_cell.length_a   1.000
_cell.length_b   1.000
_cell.length_c   1.000
_cell.angle_alpha   90.00
_cell.angle_beta   90.00
_cell.angle_gamma   90.00
#
_symmetry.space_group_name_H-M   'P 1'
#
loop_
_entity.id
_entity.type
_entity.pdbx_description
1 polymer ?
#
loop_
_entity_poly.entity_id
_entity_poly.type
_entity_poly.pdbx_seq_one_letter_code
_entity_poly.pdbx_strand_id
1 'polypeptide(L)'
;MPARSNAALTRRRLGGAVLLLAGIAVAAFVLWPGGDDHSAAQKKLPVRFVSVPPLGLAFAHPTSWQRTVRNRVIGLRAPGGSVLVYFSSPAAKPARRQVKAEAERQLRKQFAPAKVVREGPGRLGDRTVSSFELRGRSKSGPVRALVLVDSTDYRTYAVTVLTGPKPSRRRLGEARAIISTVRFGKPQALRSKK
;
A
#
# COMPACT_ATOMS: atom_id res chain seq x y z
N MET A 1 48.59 2.45 -40.96
CA MET A 1 48.20 1.85 -39.65
C MET A 1 47.12 2.74 -39.05
N PRO A 2 45.87 2.30 -38.97
CA PRO A 2 44.81 3.10 -38.31
C PRO A 2 44.58 2.61 -36.88
N ALA A 3 44.58 3.56 -35.96
CA ALA A 3 44.31 3.37 -34.55
C ALA A 3 42.84 2.95 -34.31
N ARG A 4 42.63 1.81 -33.65
CA ARG A 4 41.31 1.37 -33.20
C ARG A 4 40.91 2.12 -31.94
N SER A 5 39.90 2.99 -32.04
CA SER A 5 39.25 3.63 -30.93
C SER A 5 38.30 2.64 -30.26
N ASN A 6 38.65 2.16 -29.09
CA ASN A 6 37.76 1.38 -28.22
C ASN A 6 36.83 2.31 -27.46
N ALA A 7 35.67 2.58 -28.02
CA ALA A 7 34.57 3.19 -27.29
C ALA A 7 33.99 2.17 -26.29
N ALA A 8 34.48 2.20 -25.07
CA ALA A 8 33.92 1.43 -23.94
C ALA A 8 32.51 1.96 -23.62
N LEU A 9 31.50 1.25 -24.10
CA LEU A 9 30.11 1.43 -23.72
C LEU A 9 29.96 1.10 -22.22
N THR A 10 30.08 2.14 -21.42
CA THR A 10 29.73 2.09 -19.99
C THR A 10 28.24 1.84 -19.88
N ARG A 11 27.83 0.57 -19.88
CA ARG A 11 26.47 0.17 -19.47
C ARG A 11 26.30 0.58 -18.00
N ARG A 12 25.80 1.79 -17.77
CA ARG A 12 25.20 2.14 -16.49
C ARG A 12 24.10 1.14 -16.21
N ARG A 13 24.41 0.16 -15.40
CA ARG A 13 23.43 -0.68 -14.72
C ARG A 13 22.60 0.27 -13.87
N LEU A 14 21.48 0.70 -14.39
CA LEU A 14 20.39 1.25 -13.59
C LEU A 14 20.00 0.14 -12.64
N GLY A 15 20.61 0.17 -11.44
CA GLY A 15 20.23 -0.66 -10.33
C GLY A 15 18.73 -0.48 -10.11
N GLY A 16 17.96 -1.49 -10.48
CA GLY A 16 16.54 -1.50 -10.27
C GLY A 16 16.29 -1.21 -8.81
N ALA A 17 15.65 -0.08 -8.53
CA ALA A 17 15.01 0.15 -7.25
C ALA A 17 13.95 -0.93 -7.12
N VAL A 18 14.35 -2.08 -6.57
CA VAL A 18 13.47 -3.15 -6.18
C VAL A 18 12.52 -2.54 -5.16
N LEU A 19 11.36 -2.16 -5.64
CA LEU A 19 10.20 -1.89 -4.80
C LEU A 19 9.97 -3.19 -4.03
N LEU A 20 10.49 -3.24 -2.80
CA LEU A 20 10.24 -4.29 -1.84
C LEU A 20 8.78 -4.18 -1.35
N LEU A 21 7.82 -4.41 -2.28
CA LEU A 21 6.58 -5.08 -1.95
C LEU A 21 6.86 -6.60 -1.77
N ALA A 22 8.14 -6.99 -1.89
CA ALA A 22 8.63 -8.31 -1.56
C ALA A 22 8.49 -8.53 -0.07
N GLY A 23 7.42 -9.18 0.32
CA GLY A 23 7.13 -9.54 1.69
C GLY A 23 5.77 -9.10 2.17
N ILE A 24 4.81 -8.79 1.28
CA ILE A 24 3.44 -9.14 1.59
C ILE A 24 3.46 -10.67 1.61
N ALA A 25 4.08 -11.23 2.65
CA ALA A 25 3.80 -12.59 3.02
C ALA A 25 2.28 -12.61 3.10
N VAL A 26 1.65 -13.31 2.19
CA VAL A 26 0.31 -13.81 2.36
C VAL A 26 0.39 -14.64 3.63
N ALA A 27 0.36 -13.94 4.78
CA ALA A 27 -0.02 -14.57 6.01
C ALA A 27 -1.37 -15.16 5.68
N ALA A 28 -1.38 -16.48 5.55
CA ALA A 28 -2.51 -17.26 5.10
C ALA A 28 -3.80 -16.54 5.48
N PHE A 29 -4.62 -16.23 4.47
CA PHE A 29 -6.01 -15.91 4.68
C PHE A 29 -6.63 -17.16 5.31
N VAL A 30 -6.39 -17.34 6.60
CA VAL A 30 -7.12 -18.33 7.38
C VAL A 30 -8.51 -17.75 7.47
N LEU A 31 -9.39 -18.34 6.67
CA LEU A 31 -10.84 -18.14 6.74
C LEU A 31 -11.29 -18.52 8.15
N TRP A 32 -11.47 -17.50 8.98
CA TRP A 32 -12.31 -17.65 10.18
C TRP A 32 -13.74 -17.34 9.74
N PRO A 33 -14.71 -18.19 10.09
CA PRO A 33 -16.11 -17.94 9.75
C PRO A 33 -16.55 -16.63 10.39
N GLY A 34 -17.00 -15.69 9.54
CA GLY A 34 -17.47 -14.39 9.97
C GLY A 34 -18.78 -14.52 10.73
N GLY A 35 -18.79 -14.11 11.98
CA GLY A 35 -20.01 -13.85 12.71
C GLY A 35 -20.70 -12.60 12.17
N ASP A 36 -22.00 -12.70 11.92
CA ASP A 36 -22.89 -11.60 11.53
C ASP A 36 -23.06 -10.63 12.71
N ASP A 37 -22.40 -9.48 12.65
CA ASP A 37 -22.68 -8.38 13.56
C ASP A 37 -23.73 -7.47 12.96
N HIS A 38 -24.99 -7.69 13.31
CA HIS A 38 -26.08 -6.77 13.07
C HIS A 38 -25.97 -5.53 13.96
N SER A 39 -26.05 -4.40 13.30
CA SER A 39 -26.56 -3.08 13.76
C SER A 39 -26.48 -2.78 15.25
N ALA A 40 -25.39 -2.15 15.67
CA ALA A 40 -25.37 -1.32 16.87
C ALA A 40 -24.93 0.08 16.48
N ALA A 41 -25.60 1.09 17.06
CA ALA A 41 -25.34 2.50 16.91
C ALA A 41 -23.85 2.81 16.76
N GLN A 42 -23.47 3.70 15.83
CA GLN A 42 -22.08 4.07 15.54
C GLN A 42 -21.40 4.68 16.78
N LYS A 43 -21.06 3.82 17.73
CA LYS A 43 -20.18 4.17 18.85
C LYS A 43 -18.88 4.61 18.21
N LYS A 44 -18.45 5.86 18.44
CA LYS A 44 -17.16 6.38 17.97
C LYS A 44 -16.08 5.36 18.37
N LEU A 45 -15.54 4.67 17.37
CA LEU A 45 -14.49 3.68 17.62
C LEU A 45 -13.25 4.41 18.14
N PRO A 46 -12.62 3.91 19.21
CA PRO A 46 -11.36 4.47 19.66
C PRO A 46 -10.33 4.35 18.54
N VAL A 47 -9.69 5.48 18.22
CA VAL A 47 -8.66 5.57 17.17
C VAL A 47 -7.31 5.81 17.78
N ARG A 48 -6.28 5.29 17.12
CA ARG A 48 -4.87 5.53 17.43
C ARG A 48 -4.25 6.33 16.31
N PHE A 49 -3.61 7.43 16.65
CA PHE A 49 -2.76 8.18 15.73
C PHE A 49 -1.39 7.52 15.63
N VAL A 50 -0.88 7.42 14.42
CA VAL A 50 0.43 6.86 14.11
C VAL A 50 1.20 7.87 13.29
N SER A 51 2.39 8.23 13.77
CA SER A 51 3.37 8.97 12.99
C SER A 51 4.55 8.05 12.69
N VAL A 52 5.03 8.11 11.46
CA VAL A 52 6.20 7.36 10.98
C VAL A 52 7.20 8.34 10.41
N PRO A 53 7.96 9.03 11.27
CA PRO A 53 8.85 10.12 10.87
C PRO A 53 9.84 9.76 9.77
N PRO A 54 10.44 8.55 9.70
CA PRO A 54 11.34 8.17 8.61
C PRO A 54 10.67 8.11 7.25
N LEU A 55 9.37 7.95 7.21
CA LEU A 55 8.58 7.97 5.97
C LEU A 55 7.92 9.33 5.73
N GLY A 56 7.89 10.22 6.73
CA GLY A 56 7.10 11.45 6.65
C GLY A 56 5.61 11.16 6.49
N LEU A 57 5.10 10.12 7.15
CA LEU A 57 3.74 9.65 7.04
C LEU A 57 3.04 9.66 8.39
N ALA A 58 1.82 10.16 8.44
CA ALA A 58 0.95 10.07 9.61
C ALA A 58 -0.47 9.68 9.19
N PHE A 59 -1.16 8.91 10.02
CA PHE A 59 -2.55 8.50 9.83
C PHE A 59 -3.19 8.07 11.14
N ALA A 60 -4.52 7.94 11.16
CA ALA A 60 -5.25 7.33 12.26
C ALA A 60 -5.85 5.98 11.85
N HIS A 61 -5.93 5.04 12.78
CA HIS A 61 -6.62 3.77 12.57
C HIS A 61 -7.37 3.30 13.82
N PRO A 62 -8.44 2.52 13.71
CA PRO A 62 -9.12 1.95 14.86
C PRO A 62 -8.15 1.10 15.70
N THR A 63 -8.26 1.19 17.03
CA THR A 63 -7.38 0.43 17.95
C THR A 63 -7.51 -1.09 17.80
N SER A 64 -8.65 -1.56 17.28
CA SER A 64 -8.91 -2.97 16.99
C SER A 64 -8.13 -3.52 15.78
N TRP A 65 -7.54 -2.64 14.92
CA TRP A 65 -6.75 -3.08 13.80
C TRP A 65 -5.33 -3.44 14.22
N GLN A 66 -4.84 -4.56 13.76
CA GLN A 66 -3.46 -4.99 13.97
C GLN A 66 -2.53 -4.21 13.03
N ARG A 67 -1.44 -3.69 13.59
CA ARG A 67 -0.41 -2.99 12.83
C ARG A 67 0.88 -3.80 12.78
N THR A 68 1.47 -3.88 11.59
CA THR A 68 2.82 -4.42 11.36
C THR A 68 3.67 -3.40 10.64
N VAL A 69 4.97 -3.38 10.93
CA VAL A 69 5.94 -2.51 10.23
C VAL A 69 7.12 -3.36 9.81
N ARG A 70 7.40 -3.39 8.50
CA ARG A 70 8.56 -4.09 7.94
C ARG A 70 9.12 -3.30 6.76
N ASN A 71 10.41 -3.04 6.76
CA ASN A 71 11.15 -2.49 5.61
C ASN A 71 10.42 -1.37 4.84
N ARG A 72 9.99 -0.30 5.52
CA ARG A 72 9.25 0.83 4.94
C ARG A 72 7.84 0.47 4.44
N VAL A 73 7.32 -0.67 4.84
CA VAL A 73 5.93 -1.05 4.63
C VAL A 73 5.21 -1.09 5.97
N ILE A 74 4.08 -0.43 6.04
CA ILE A 74 3.20 -0.48 7.19
C ILE A 74 1.95 -1.21 6.75
N GLY A 75 1.65 -2.32 7.41
CA GLY A 75 0.44 -3.09 7.21
C GLY A 75 -0.55 -2.84 8.34
N LEU A 76 -1.81 -2.66 7.98
CA LEU A 76 -2.93 -2.62 8.89
C LEU A 76 -3.90 -3.74 8.51
N ARG A 77 -4.27 -4.56 9.46
CA ARG A 77 -5.20 -5.68 9.27
C ARG A 77 -6.44 -5.48 10.12
N ALA A 78 -7.59 -5.45 9.48
CA ALA A 78 -8.88 -5.43 10.16
C ALA A 78 -9.10 -6.72 10.97
N PRO A 79 -9.85 -6.68 12.08
CA PRO A 79 -10.35 -7.89 12.73
C PRO A 79 -11.08 -8.80 11.72
N GLY A 80 -10.80 -10.10 11.79
CA GLY A 80 -11.29 -11.08 10.81
C GLY A 80 -10.54 -11.09 9.48
N GLY A 81 -9.57 -10.17 9.26
CA GLY A 81 -8.62 -10.20 8.13
C GLY A 81 -9.22 -9.92 6.75
N SER A 82 -10.51 -9.58 6.65
CA SER A 82 -11.21 -9.36 5.37
C SER A 82 -10.78 -8.09 4.64
N VAL A 83 -10.12 -7.15 5.34
CA VAL A 83 -9.60 -5.90 4.79
C VAL A 83 -8.19 -5.67 5.31
N LEU A 84 -7.27 -5.32 4.41
CA LEU A 84 -5.89 -4.97 4.70
C LEU A 84 -5.58 -3.61 4.05
N VAL A 85 -4.83 -2.77 4.74
CA VAL A 85 -4.32 -1.51 4.20
C VAL A 85 -2.81 -1.52 4.34
N TYR A 86 -2.11 -1.28 3.23
CA TYR A 86 -0.66 -1.19 3.19
C TYR A 86 -0.23 0.19 2.76
N PHE A 87 0.71 0.76 3.48
CA PHE A 87 1.44 1.96 3.11
C PHE A 87 2.86 1.56 2.76
N SER A 88 3.32 1.94 1.60
CA SER A 88 4.69 1.69 1.15
C SER A 88 5.30 2.93 0.52
N SER A 89 6.62 3.08 0.68
CA SER A 89 7.38 4.13 0.03
C SER A 89 8.73 3.55 -0.41
N PRO A 90 9.05 3.60 -1.71
CA PRO A 90 10.35 3.16 -2.21
C PRO A 90 11.51 3.93 -1.58
N ALA A 91 12.70 3.34 -1.60
CA ALA A 91 13.92 4.01 -1.08
C ALA A 91 14.28 5.24 -1.91
N ALA A 92 14.27 5.09 -3.24
CA ALA A 92 14.38 6.19 -4.18
C ALA A 92 13.02 6.89 -4.33
N LYS A 93 13.01 8.06 -4.97
CA LYS A 93 11.79 8.78 -5.36
C LYS A 93 11.48 8.51 -6.85
N PRO A 94 10.95 7.33 -7.22
CA PRO A 94 10.57 7.04 -8.59
C PRO A 94 9.37 7.87 -9.01
N ALA A 95 9.20 8.08 -10.31
CA ALA A 95 8.02 8.75 -10.83
C ALA A 95 6.74 8.00 -10.47
N ARG A 96 5.64 8.73 -10.22
CA ARG A 96 4.33 8.17 -9.87
C ARG A 96 3.90 7.04 -10.82
N ARG A 97 4.07 7.24 -12.14
CA ARG A 97 3.74 6.23 -13.16
C ARG A 97 4.51 4.92 -12.99
N GLN A 98 5.79 4.98 -12.58
CA GLN A 98 6.62 3.80 -12.36
C GLN A 98 6.14 3.01 -11.14
N VAL A 99 5.80 3.72 -10.05
CA VAL A 99 5.25 3.07 -8.84
C VAL A 99 3.91 2.42 -9.13
N LYS A 100 3.05 3.09 -9.91
CA LYS A 100 1.75 2.54 -10.33
C LYS A 100 1.92 1.27 -11.16
N ALA A 101 2.77 1.30 -12.19
CA ALA A 101 3.02 0.15 -13.07
C ALA A 101 3.63 -1.03 -12.29
N GLU A 102 4.56 -0.75 -11.38
CA GLU A 102 5.17 -1.78 -10.54
C GLU A 102 4.15 -2.42 -9.59
N ALA A 103 3.33 -1.60 -8.93
CA ALA A 103 2.27 -2.09 -8.06
C ALA A 103 1.26 -2.98 -8.83
N GLU A 104 0.87 -2.56 -10.04
CA GLU A 104 0.00 -3.35 -10.90
C GLU A 104 0.64 -4.69 -11.28
N ARG A 105 1.90 -4.68 -11.74
CA ARG A 105 2.63 -5.88 -12.11
C ARG A 105 2.70 -6.90 -10.98
N GLN A 106 3.00 -6.42 -9.76
CA GLN A 106 3.11 -7.29 -8.60
C GLN A 106 1.76 -7.85 -8.16
N LEU A 107 0.71 -7.03 -8.17
CA LEU A 107 -0.64 -7.50 -7.85
C LEU A 107 -1.14 -8.52 -8.88
N ARG A 108 -0.87 -8.33 -10.17
CA ARG A 108 -1.18 -9.32 -11.21
C ARG A 108 -0.45 -10.64 -11.01
N LYS A 109 0.82 -10.59 -10.60
CA LYS A 109 1.59 -11.80 -10.28
C LYS A 109 1.05 -12.50 -9.04
N GLN A 110 0.61 -11.76 -8.05
CA GLN A 110 0.14 -12.30 -6.77
C GLN A 110 -1.28 -12.87 -6.85
N PHE A 111 -2.16 -12.28 -7.66
CA PHE A 111 -3.58 -12.59 -7.72
C PHE A 111 -4.03 -13.03 -9.11
N ALA A 112 -3.31 -13.96 -9.71
CA ALA A 112 -3.64 -14.47 -11.04
C ALA A 112 -4.86 -15.42 -10.99
N PRO A 113 -5.83 -15.32 -11.98
CA PRO A 113 -5.91 -14.28 -12.97
C PRO A 113 -6.35 -12.94 -12.38
N ALA A 114 -5.79 -11.84 -12.89
CA ALA A 114 -6.12 -10.50 -12.40
C ALA A 114 -6.23 -9.50 -13.54
N LYS A 115 -7.19 -8.56 -13.40
CA LYS A 115 -7.36 -7.45 -14.36
C LYS A 115 -7.62 -6.13 -13.63
N VAL A 116 -7.14 -5.03 -14.21
CA VAL A 116 -7.54 -3.68 -13.82
C VAL A 116 -8.95 -3.46 -14.33
N VAL A 117 -9.85 -3.05 -13.44
CA VAL A 117 -11.26 -2.83 -13.73
C VAL A 117 -11.64 -1.36 -13.72
N ARG A 118 -10.80 -0.51 -13.11
CA ARG A 118 -11.00 0.92 -13.04
C ARG A 118 -9.67 1.63 -12.85
N GLU A 119 -9.50 2.76 -13.53
CA GLU A 119 -8.42 3.73 -13.31
C GLU A 119 -8.99 5.13 -13.23
N GLY A 120 -8.30 6.03 -12.54
CA GLY A 120 -8.72 7.42 -12.46
C GLY A 120 -8.16 8.13 -11.23
N PRO A 121 -8.71 9.32 -10.92
CA PRO A 121 -8.36 10.02 -9.70
C PRO A 121 -8.92 9.29 -8.47
N GLY A 122 -8.18 9.35 -7.38
CA GLY A 122 -8.58 8.89 -6.05
C GLY A 122 -8.31 9.97 -5.01
N ARG A 123 -8.69 9.71 -3.76
CA ARG A 123 -8.39 10.62 -2.64
C ARG A 123 -7.57 9.92 -1.58
N LEU A 124 -6.54 10.63 -1.09
CA LEU A 124 -5.65 10.17 -0.03
C LEU A 124 -5.41 11.35 0.92
N GLY A 125 -6.05 11.31 2.07
CA GLY A 125 -6.17 12.50 2.92
C GLY A 125 -6.94 13.61 2.20
N ASP A 126 -6.34 14.78 2.14
CA ASP A 126 -6.85 15.97 1.45
C ASP A 126 -6.40 16.04 -0.03
N ARG A 127 -5.57 15.11 -0.50
CA ARG A 127 -4.94 15.14 -1.82
C ARG A 127 -5.70 14.32 -2.85
N THR A 128 -5.76 14.83 -4.09
CA THR A 128 -6.17 14.06 -5.25
C THR A 128 -4.95 13.33 -5.81
N VAL A 129 -5.07 12.02 -5.98
CA VAL A 129 -3.98 11.12 -6.33
C VAL A 129 -4.35 10.22 -7.49
N SER A 130 -3.37 9.59 -8.14
CA SER A 130 -3.65 8.56 -9.14
C SER A 130 -4.10 7.28 -8.47
N SER A 131 -5.11 6.62 -9.03
CA SER A 131 -5.59 5.34 -8.50
C SER A 131 -5.88 4.33 -9.59
N PHE A 132 -5.87 3.05 -9.21
CA PHE A 132 -6.46 1.97 -9.99
C PHE A 132 -7.06 0.91 -9.07
N GLU A 133 -8.04 0.22 -9.60
CA GLU A 133 -8.67 -0.92 -8.96
C GLU A 133 -8.41 -2.18 -9.79
N LEU A 134 -7.96 -3.23 -9.12
CA LEU A 134 -7.70 -4.53 -9.69
C LEU A 134 -8.59 -5.58 -9.04
N ARG A 135 -9.15 -6.45 -9.86
CA ARG A 135 -9.82 -7.68 -9.38
C ARG A 135 -8.99 -8.88 -9.79
N GLY A 136 -8.81 -9.78 -8.85
CA GLY A 136 -8.06 -11.00 -9.04
C GLY A 136 -8.57 -12.13 -8.15
N ARG A 137 -7.80 -13.20 -8.09
CA ARG A 137 -8.13 -14.37 -7.26
C ARG A 137 -6.92 -14.77 -6.42
N SER A 138 -7.16 -15.07 -5.16
CA SER A 138 -6.20 -15.74 -4.28
C SER A 138 -6.63 -17.18 -4.04
N LYS A 139 -5.82 -17.95 -3.32
CA LYS A 139 -6.21 -19.31 -2.87
C LYS A 139 -7.50 -19.30 -2.03
N SER A 140 -7.78 -18.21 -1.34
CA SER A 140 -8.94 -18.03 -0.46
C SER A 140 -10.17 -17.44 -1.17
N GLY A 141 -10.10 -17.21 -2.48
CA GLY A 141 -11.21 -16.67 -3.26
C GLY A 141 -10.93 -15.34 -3.95
N PRO A 142 -11.96 -14.64 -4.42
CA PRO A 142 -11.83 -13.37 -5.13
C PRO A 142 -11.22 -12.30 -4.23
N VAL A 143 -10.35 -11.48 -4.81
CA VAL A 143 -9.68 -10.35 -4.17
C VAL A 143 -9.91 -9.09 -4.99
N ARG A 144 -10.07 -7.98 -4.29
CA ARG A 144 -10.13 -6.65 -4.88
C ARG A 144 -9.02 -5.80 -4.27
N ALA A 145 -8.23 -5.15 -5.10
CA ALA A 145 -7.17 -4.24 -4.69
C ALA A 145 -7.46 -2.84 -5.21
N LEU A 146 -7.54 -1.86 -4.31
CA LEU A 146 -7.49 -0.44 -4.65
C LEU A 146 -6.09 0.06 -4.35
N VAL A 147 -5.42 0.64 -5.34
CA VAL A 147 -4.10 1.26 -5.18
C VAL A 147 -4.22 2.75 -5.42
N LEU A 148 -3.68 3.51 -4.49
CA LEU A 148 -3.58 4.96 -4.51
C LEU A 148 -2.10 5.33 -4.54
N VAL A 149 -1.66 6.14 -5.52
CA VAL A 149 -0.26 6.53 -5.67
C VAL A 149 -0.15 8.04 -5.66
N ASP A 150 0.65 8.56 -4.73
CA ASP A 150 0.96 9.98 -4.63
C ASP A 150 2.47 10.23 -4.68
N SER A 151 2.87 11.38 -5.19
CA SER A 151 4.24 11.90 -5.13
C SER A 151 4.23 13.24 -4.46
N THR A 152 4.96 13.33 -3.36
CA THR A 152 5.28 14.58 -2.69
C THR A 152 6.66 15.09 -3.13
N ASP A 153 7.09 16.24 -2.65
CA ASP A 153 8.43 16.76 -2.91
C ASP A 153 9.54 15.83 -2.40
N TYR A 154 9.24 15.02 -1.42
CA TYR A 154 10.21 14.17 -0.74
C TYR A 154 10.19 12.71 -1.18
N ARG A 155 8.99 12.15 -1.43
CA ARG A 155 8.80 10.71 -1.67
C ARG A 155 7.61 10.41 -2.55
N THR A 156 7.63 9.22 -3.14
CA THR A 156 6.45 8.60 -3.75
C THR A 156 5.92 7.53 -2.81
N TYR A 157 4.61 7.52 -2.62
CA TYR A 157 3.89 6.60 -1.74
C TYR A 157 2.90 5.77 -2.56
N ALA A 158 2.75 4.52 -2.18
CA ALA A 158 1.64 3.70 -2.62
C ALA A 158 0.85 3.22 -1.40
N VAL A 159 -0.47 3.42 -1.45
CA VAL A 159 -1.41 2.90 -0.47
C VAL A 159 -2.27 1.86 -1.15
N THR A 160 -2.20 0.64 -0.67
CA THR A 160 -2.94 -0.50 -1.23
C THR A 160 -3.98 -0.97 -0.23
N VAL A 161 -5.24 -1.01 -0.63
CA VAL A 161 -6.33 -1.61 0.13
C VAL A 161 -6.70 -2.92 -0.52
N LEU A 162 -6.49 -4.02 0.19
CA LEU A 162 -6.91 -5.35 -0.24
C LEU A 162 -8.19 -5.73 0.49
N THR A 163 -9.15 -6.26 -0.26
CA THR A 163 -10.40 -6.79 0.29
C THR A 163 -10.61 -8.22 -0.18
N GLY A 164 -10.96 -9.08 0.76
CA GLY A 164 -11.34 -10.46 0.47
C GLY A 164 -12.77 -10.59 -0.09
N PRO A 165 -13.30 -11.83 -0.16
CA PRO A 165 -14.55 -12.12 -0.86
C PRO A 165 -15.79 -11.40 -0.32
N LYS A 166 -15.89 -11.23 0.99
CA LYS A 166 -17.08 -10.67 1.66
C LYS A 166 -16.67 -9.68 2.77
N PRO A 167 -16.08 -8.52 2.42
CA PRO A 167 -15.73 -7.52 3.43
C PRO A 167 -17.01 -6.89 4.00
N SER A 168 -17.12 -6.76 5.32
CA SER A 168 -18.26 -6.07 5.91
C SER A 168 -18.24 -4.58 5.55
N ARG A 169 -19.43 -3.96 5.42
CA ARG A 169 -19.58 -2.52 5.15
C ARG A 169 -18.84 -1.67 6.18
N ARG A 170 -18.87 -2.08 7.45
CA ARG A 170 -18.16 -1.44 8.55
C ARG A 170 -16.64 -1.41 8.30
N ARG A 171 -16.01 -2.55 7.93
CA ARG A 171 -14.56 -2.63 7.68
C ARG A 171 -14.13 -1.83 6.46
N LEU A 172 -14.97 -1.77 5.44
CA LEU A 172 -14.75 -0.89 4.30
C LEU A 172 -14.83 0.59 4.69
N GLY A 173 -15.79 0.97 5.55
CA GLY A 173 -15.90 2.32 6.12
C GLY A 173 -14.67 2.68 6.95
N GLU A 174 -14.20 1.79 7.82
CA GLU A 174 -12.98 1.96 8.61
C GLU A 174 -11.74 2.16 7.72
N ALA A 175 -11.58 1.36 6.64
CA ALA A 175 -10.48 1.52 5.70
C ALA A 175 -10.53 2.89 4.98
N ARG A 176 -11.71 3.34 4.57
CA ARG A 176 -11.89 4.68 4.00
C ARG A 176 -11.52 5.79 4.99
N ALA A 177 -11.94 5.64 6.25
CA ALA A 177 -11.57 6.57 7.33
C ALA A 177 -10.05 6.61 7.55
N ILE A 178 -9.35 5.46 7.53
CA ILE A 178 -7.88 5.42 7.60
C ILE A 178 -7.27 6.23 6.45
N ILE A 179 -7.70 5.99 5.21
CA ILE A 179 -7.21 6.69 4.02
C ILE A 179 -7.44 8.20 4.10
N SER A 180 -8.60 8.63 4.58
CA SER A 180 -8.95 10.06 4.69
C SER A 180 -8.12 10.81 5.76
N THR A 181 -7.55 10.11 6.73
CA THR A 181 -6.70 10.70 7.77
C THR A 181 -5.23 10.79 7.40
N VAL A 182 -4.83 10.26 6.25
CA VAL A 182 -3.42 10.28 5.82
C VAL A 182 -2.92 11.70 5.65
N ARG A 183 -1.72 11.94 6.20
CA ARG A 183 -0.98 13.20 6.05
C ARG A 183 0.46 12.87 5.69
N PHE A 184 1.01 13.70 4.80
CA PHE A 184 2.40 13.61 4.40
C PHE A 184 3.17 14.81 4.90
N GLY A 185 4.38 14.57 5.38
CA GLY A 185 5.31 15.58 5.86
C GLY A 185 6.73 15.28 5.40
N LYS A 186 7.66 16.13 5.81
CA LYS A 186 9.08 15.91 5.55
C LYS A 186 9.57 14.67 6.32
N PRO A 187 10.21 13.70 5.65
CA PRO A 187 10.83 12.57 6.34
C PRO A 187 11.94 13.05 7.30
N GLN A 188 11.96 12.45 8.46
CA GLN A 188 13.00 12.74 9.46
C GLN A 188 13.90 11.52 9.60
N ALA A 189 15.21 11.75 9.68
CA ALA A 189 16.15 10.68 10.01
C ALA A 189 15.86 10.15 11.41
N LEU A 190 15.95 8.84 11.59
CA LEU A 190 15.98 8.26 12.94
C LEU A 190 17.24 8.80 13.62
N ARG A 191 17.05 9.55 14.70
CA ARG A 191 18.19 9.91 15.57
C ARG A 191 18.74 8.59 16.13
N SER A 192 19.95 8.21 15.71
CA SER A 192 20.68 7.14 16.37
C SER A 192 20.88 7.57 17.83
N LYS A 193 20.21 6.90 18.75
CA LYS A 193 20.63 6.98 20.16
C LYS A 193 22.02 6.34 20.22
N LYS A 194 23.04 7.19 20.41
CA LYS A 194 24.36 6.72 20.79
C LYS A 194 24.29 6.10 22.19
#